data_6ffbf494c7432bc6e825a0b0063f47de
#
_entry.id   6ffbf494c7432bc6e825a0b0063f47de
#
_cell.length_a   1.000
_cell.length_b   1.000
_cell.length_c   1.000
_cell.angle_alpha   90.00
_cell.angle_beta   90.00
_cell.angle_gamma   90.00
#
_symmetry.space_group_name_H-M   'P 1'
#
loop_
_entity.id
_entity.type
_entity.pdbx_description
1 polymer ?
#
loop_
_entity_poly.entity_id
_entity_poly.type
_entity_poly.pdbx_seq_one_letter_code
_entity_poly.pdbx_strand_id
1 'polypeptide(L)'
;MDKIKSERLLIRKVDKHMGKNKGLGMVSALAVGAGVAALAAGKKYKTAETKKKEEYDALHNTSEYRNTERGKYEKNSKGIYYTNGNYEAFARPRKPEGVDDKHAYIVGSGLASLAAACFLVRDGQMPGKNIHILEAMDIAGGACDGIFDPSRGYVMRGGREMENHFECLWDLFRSIPSIETPGVSVLDEYYWLNKEDPNYYLCRATKDRGKDAHTDGKFNLSQKGCMEIMKLFMTKDEDLYDKTIEDVFDDEVFDSTFWLYWRTMFAFENWHSALEMKLYFQRFIHHISGLPDFSALKFTKYNQYESLILPMQKYLEAAGVEFQFNTEVTHVLFEFEGIKKIAKAIECKVNCV
;
A
#
# COMPACT_ATOMS: atom_id res chain seq x y z
N MET A 1 -20.24 -29.92 -19.60
CA MET A 1 -19.61 -29.71 -20.93
C MET A 1 -19.42 -28.22 -21.26
N ASP A 2 -20.18 -27.32 -20.70
CA ASP A 2 -20.12 -25.89 -21.08
C ASP A 2 -18.98 -25.07 -20.44
N LYS A 3 -18.48 -25.50 -19.26
CA LYS A 3 -17.35 -24.84 -18.60
C LYS A 3 -16.02 -25.00 -19.34
N ILE A 4 -15.81 -26.18 -19.94
CA ILE A 4 -14.58 -26.46 -20.72
C ILE A 4 -14.57 -25.72 -22.05
N LYS A 5 -15.74 -25.40 -22.63
CA LYS A 5 -15.85 -24.59 -23.84
C LYS A 5 -15.55 -23.10 -23.59
N SER A 6 -15.91 -22.57 -22.41
CA SER A 6 -15.64 -21.18 -22.06
C SER A 6 -14.15 -20.94 -21.81
N GLU A 7 -13.45 -21.89 -21.17
CA GLU A 7 -12.00 -21.82 -20.94
C GLU A 7 -11.18 -21.89 -22.25
N ARG A 8 -11.60 -22.75 -23.19
CA ARG A 8 -10.97 -22.82 -24.53
C ARG A 8 -11.22 -21.55 -25.36
N LEU A 9 -12.33 -20.87 -25.16
CA LEU A 9 -12.62 -19.61 -25.84
C LEU A 9 -11.81 -18.43 -25.28
N LEU A 10 -11.56 -18.44 -23.97
CA LEU A 10 -10.72 -17.44 -23.30
C LEU A 10 -9.24 -17.58 -23.74
N ILE A 11 -8.72 -18.80 -23.81
CA ILE A 11 -7.35 -19.08 -24.27
C ILE A 11 -7.19 -18.69 -25.76
N ARG A 12 -8.19 -18.95 -26.62
CA ARG A 12 -8.14 -18.53 -28.03
C ARG A 12 -8.25 -17.01 -28.24
N LYS A 13 -8.89 -16.26 -27.32
CA LYS A 13 -8.93 -14.80 -27.41
C LYS A 13 -7.62 -14.15 -26.97
N VAL A 14 -6.90 -14.77 -26.03
CA VAL A 14 -5.57 -14.31 -25.60
C VAL A 14 -4.56 -14.53 -26.71
N ASP A 15 -4.55 -15.70 -27.37
CA ASP A 15 -3.63 -16.00 -28.47
C ASP A 15 -3.78 -15.07 -29.68
N LYS A 16 -4.96 -14.54 -29.92
CA LYS A 16 -5.21 -13.67 -31.10
C LYS A 16 -4.70 -12.23 -30.94
N HIS A 17 -4.44 -11.78 -29.69
CA HIS A 17 -3.86 -10.46 -29.41
C HIS A 17 -2.34 -10.49 -29.14
N MET A 18 -1.75 -11.69 -28.99
CA MET A 18 -0.32 -11.87 -28.65
C MET A 18 0.62 -11.97 -29.86
N GLY A 19 0.14 -11.70 -31.04
CA GLY A 19 0.81 -12.03 -32.30
C GLY A 19 1.85 -11.06 -32.82
N LYS A 20 2.61 -10.29 -32.05
CA LYS A 20 3.74 -9.50 -32.61
C LYS A 20 4.94 -9.19 -31.69
N ASN A 21 4.97 -9.58 -30.43
CA ASN A 21 6.13 -9.30 -29.57
C ASN A 21 6.53 -10.54 -28.74
N LYS A 22 7.54 -11.28 -29.21
CA LYS A 22 8.04 -12.49 -28.52
C LYS A 22 8.52 -12.25 -27.07
N GLY A 23 8.98 -11.05 -26.74
CA GLY A 23 9.38 -10.69 -25.39
C GLY A 23 8.20 -10.44 -24.44
N LEU A 24 7.14 -9.81 -24.96
CA LEU A 24 5.90 -9.59 -24.17
C LEU A 24 5.15 -10.92 -23.93
N GLY A 25 5.25 -11.85 -24.89
CA GLY A 25 4.64 -13.17 -24.77
C GLY A 25 5.17 -14.00 -23.61
N MET A 26 6.45 -13.88 -23.28
CA MET A 26 7.06 -14.61 -22.15
C MET A 26 6.72 -14.01 -20.78
N VAL A 27 6.66 -12.69 -20.68
CA VAL A 27 6.24 -12.01 -19.43
C VAL A 27 4.75 -12.20 -19.21
N SER A 28 3.97 -12.19 -20.31
CA SER A 28 2.53 -12.52 -20.24
C SER A 28 2.30 -14.00 -19.92
N ALA A 29 3.17 -14.90 -20.38
CA ALA A 29 3.14 -16.32 -20.00
C ALA A 29 3.57 -16.52 -18.53
N LEU A 30 4.48 -15.70 -18.00
CA LEU A 30 4.84 -15.65 -16.58
C LEU A 30 3.67 -15.14 -15.74
N ALA A 31 2.99 -14.09 -16.17
CA ALA A 31 1.81 -13.57 -15.51
C ALA A 31 0.63 -14.57 -15.57
N VAL A 32 0.47 -15.26 -16.72
CA VAL A 32 -0.54 -16.32 -16.88
C VAL A 32 -0.12 -17.60 -16.15
N GLY A 33 1.17 -17.97 -16.16
CA GLY A 33 1.69 -19.11 -15.40
C GLY A 33 1.64 -18.88 -13.89
N ALA A 34 1.99 -17.69 -13.43
CA ALA A 34 1.82 -17.28 -12.03
C ALA A 34 0.33 -17.16 -11.67
N GLY A 35 -0.51 -16.70 -12.59
CA GLY A 35 -1.96 -16.68 -12.44
C GLY A 35 -2.56 -18.09 -12.37
N VAL A 36 -2.06 -19.04 -13.16
CA VAL A 36 -2.51 -20.44 -13.13
C VAL A 36 -1.96 -21.18 -11.90
N ALA A 37 -0.71 -20.89 -11.48
CA ALA A 37 -0.16 -21.43 -10.24
C ALA A 37 -0.84 -20.79 -9.02
N ALA A 38 -1.17 -19.49 -9.05
CA ALA A 38 -1.97 -18.83 -8.04
C ALA A 38 -3.42 -19.33 -8.02
N LEU A 39 -4.00 -19.70 -9.18
CA LEU A 39 -5.31 -20.35 -9.25
C LEU A 39 -5.27 -21.79 -8.72
N ALA A 40 -4.18 -22.54 -8.93
CA ALA A 40 -4.02 -23.87 -8.38
C ALA A 40 -3.69 -23.88 -6.88
N ALA A 41 -2.84 -22.92 -6.44
CA ALA A 41 -2.61 -22.64 -5.02
C ALA A 41 -3.87 -22.03 -4.38
N GLY A 42 -4.59 -21.16 -5.10
CA GLY A 42 -5.88 -20.61 -4.70
C GLY A 42 -6.98 -21.67 -4.55
N LYS A 43 -6.94 -22.77 -5.29
CA LYS A 43 -7.87 -23.89 -5.06
C LYS A 43 -7.61 -24.62 -3.74
N LYS A 44 -6.36 -24.81 -3.33
CA LYS A 44 -6.02 -25.34 -1.99
C LYS A 44 -6.29 -24.34 -0.88
N TYR A 45 -6.03 -23.07 -1.12
CA TYR A 45 -6.33 -21.99 -0.19
C TYR A 45 -7.84 -21.78 -0.06
N LYS A 46 -8.60 -21.76 -1.17
CA LYS A 46 -10.07 -21.68 -1.14
C LYS A 46 -10.71 -22.86 -0.39
N THR A 47 -10.11 -24.03 -0.42
CA THR A 47 -10.66 -25.18 0.33
C THR A 47 -10.41 -25.04 1.84
N ALA A 48 -9.27 -24.46 2.25
CA ALA A 48 -9.00 -24.15 3.66
C ALA A 48 -9.78 -22.93 4.14
N GLU A 49 -9.92 -21.90 3.32
CA GLU A 49 -10.79 -20.74 3.59
C GLU A 49 -12.27 -21.15 3.61
N THR A 50 -12.70 -22.04 2.71
CA THR A 50 -14.09 -22.52 2.70
C THR A 50 -14.39 -23.30 3.96
N LYS A 51 -13.48 -24.16 4.44
CA LYS A 51 -13.64 -24.86 5.73
C LYS A 51 -13.63 -23.90 6.92
N LYS A 52 -12.68 -22.95 6.96
CA LYS A 52 -12.67 -21.92 8.00
C LYS A 52 -13.92 -21.04 7.96
N LYS A 53 -14.44 -20.76 6.76
CA LYS A 53 -15.69 -20.05 6.59
C LYS A 53 -16.89 -20.86 7.05
N GLU A 54 -16.95 -22.15 6.73
CA GLU A 54 -18.02 -23.04 7.20
C GLU A 54 -17.99 -23.18 8.73
N GLU A 55 -16.80 -23.32 9.34
CA GLU A 55 -16.63 -23.33 10.79
C GLU A 55 -17.00 -21.99 11.42
N TYR A 56 -16.59 -20.89 10.79
CA TYR A 56 -16.95 -19.52 11.19
C TYR A 56 -18.46 -19.31 11.06
N ASP A 57 -19.06 -19.67 9.93
CA ASP A 57 -20.48 -19.52 9.67
C ASP A 57 -21.32 -20.42 10.62
N ALA A 58 -20.82 -21.63 10.96
CA ALA A 58 -21.45 -22.50 11.92
C ALA A 58 -21.46 -21.89 13.33
N LEU A 59 -20.34 -21.30 13.77
CA LEU A 59 -20.23 -20.62 15.07
C LEU A 59 -21.11 -19.38 15.12
N HIS A 60 -21.06 -18.56 14.07
CA HIS A 60 -21.75 -17.27 14.00
C HIS A 60 -23.23 -17.37 13.64
N ASN A 61 -23.68 -18.53 13.16
CA ASN A 61 -25.09 -18.81 12.94
C ASN A 61 -25.84 -19.35 14.17
N THR A 62 -25.17 -19.51 15.31
CA THR A 62 -25.84 -19.88 16.56
C THR A 62 -26.80 -18.76 16.99
N SER A 63 -27.89 -19.13 17.66
CA SER A 63 -28.85 -18.15 18.18
C SER A 63 -28.19 -17.22 19.23
N GLU A 64 -27.25 -17.78 19.96
CA GLU A 64 -26.49 -17.05 20.99
C GLU A 64 -25.61 -15.97 20.37
N TYR A 65 -24.83 -16.29 19.32
CA TYR A 65 -24.01 -15.31 18.63
C TYR A 65 -24.84 -14.23 17.93
N ARG A 66 -25.92 -14.62 17.25
CA ARG A 66 -26.82 -13.68 16.58
C ARG A 66 -27.47 -12.65 17.51
N ASN A 67 -27.59 -12.97 18.78
CA ASN A 67 -28.14 -12.08 19.78
C ASN A 67 -27.06 -11.14 20.40
N THR A 68 -25.78 -11.38 20.15
CA THR A 68 -24.72 -10.44 20.52
C THR A 68 -24.80 -9.18 19.67
N GLU A 69 -24.27 -8.08 20.18
CA GLU A 69 -24.18 -6.84 19.39
C GLU A 69 -23.38 -7.05 18.08
N ARG A 70 -22.31 -7.83 18.15
CA ARG A 70 -21.52 -8.18 16.96
C ARG A 70 -22.30 -9.04 15.95
N GLY A 71 -23.04 -10.03 16.40
CA GLY A 71 -23.87 -10.86 15.52
C GLY A 71 -25.02 -10.11 14.87
N LYS A 72 -25.65 -9.16 15.59
CA LYS A 72 -26.65 -8.26 15.03
C LYS A 72 -26.04 -7.35 13.96
N TYR A 73 -24.83 -6.86 14.21
CA TYR A 73 -24.08 -6.03 13.30
C TYR A 73 -23.70 -6.77 12.01
N GLU A 74 -23.10 -7.94 12.11
CA GLU A 74 -22.73 -8.77 10.96
C GLU A 74 -23.94 -9.17 10.11
N LYS A 75 -25.06 -9.47 10.72
CA LYS A 75 -26.32 -9.74 10.00
C LYS A 75 -26.79 -8.57 9.17
N ASN A 76 -26.59 -7.34 9.64
CA ASN A 76 -27.02 -6.12 8.97
C ASN A 76 -26.04 -5.61 7.92
N SER A 77 -24.80 -6.11 7.90
CA SER A 77 -23.73 -5.68 6.97
C SER A 77 -23.90 -6.21 5.55
N LYS A 78 -24.89 -7.09 5.30
CA LYS A 78 -25.15 -7.75 4.01
C LYS A 78 -23.94 -8.50 3.43
N GLY A 79 -23.01 -8.90 4.29
CA GLY A 79 -21.86 -9.74 3.91
C GLY A 79 -20.82 -9.03 3.03
N ILE A 80 -20.78 -7.71 3.07
CA ILE A 80 -19.67 -6.96 2.43
C ILE A 80 -18.48 -6.97 3.38
N TYR A 81 -17.44 -7.71 3.01
CA TYR A 81 -16.20 -7.82 3.78
C TYR A 81 -15.09 -7.08 3.06
N TYR A 82 -14.43 -6.18 3.77
CA TYR A 82 -13.21 -5.52 3.32
C TYR A 82 -12.03 -6.09 4.10
N THR A 83 -11.04 -6.61 3.38
CA THR A 83 -9.85 -7.23 3.99
C THR A 83 -8.83 -6.22 4.52
N ASN A 84 -8.85 -4.99 3.99
CA ASN A 84 -7.87 -3.94 4.26
C ASN A 84 -8.52 -2.65 4.78
N GLY A 85 -9.45 -2.77 5.67
CA GLY A 85 -10.12 -1.61 6.26
C GLY A 85 -11.45 -2.01 6.88
N ASN A 86 -11.91 -1.23 7.81
CA ASN A 86 -13.18 -1.43 8.44
C ASN A 86 -14.23 -0.54 7.76
N TYR A 87 -14.71 -0.97 6.60
CA TYR A 87 -15.74 -0.24 5.87
C TYR A 87 -16.98 0.05 6.73
N GLU A 88 -17.35 -0.88 7.60
CA GLU A 88 -18.49 -0.68 8.48
C GLU A 88 -18.21 0.41 9.54
N ALA A 89 -16.98 0.48 10.04
CA ALA A 89 -16.59 1.58 10.91
C ALA A 89 -16.64 2.93 10.18
N PHE A 90 -16.28 2.95 8.90
CA PHE A 90 -16.41 4.12 8.04
C PHE A 90 -17.89 4.46 7.74
N ALA A 91 -18.67 3.49 7.29
CA ALA A 91 -20.05 3.70 6.83
C ALA A 91 -21.03 3.95 8.00
N ARG A 92 -20.76 3.33 9.14
CA ARG A 92 -21.63 3.36 10.35
C ARG A 92 -20.80 3.30 11.61
N PRO A 93 -19.94 4.30 11.86
CA PRO A 93 -19.05 4.28 13.00
C PRO A 93 -19.85 4.21 14.30
N ARG A 94 -19.45 3.31 15.19
CA ARG A 94 -20.00 3.20 16.53
C ARG A 94 -18.99 3.77 17.50
N LYS A 95 -19.41 4.73 18.27
CA LYS A 95 -18.56 5.32 19.29
C LYS A 95 -18.21 4.28 20.36
N PRO A 96 -16.92 3.95 20.57
CA PRO A 96 -16.52 3.03 21.63
C PRO A 96 -16.87 3.59 23.01
N GLU A 97 -17.26 2.71 23.93
CA GLU A 97 -17.53 3.10 25.31
C GLU A 97 -16.27 3.67 25.97
N GLY A 98 -16.43 4.78 26.69
CA GLY A 98 -15.35 5.45 27.41
C GLY A 98 -14.28 6.11 26.52
N VAL A 99 -14.53 6.27 25.21
CA VAL A 99 -13.55 6.90 24.32
C VAL A 99 -13.37 8.39 24.63
N ASP A 100 -14.38 9.04 25.17
CA ASP A 100 -14.33 10.46 25.53
C ASP A 100 -13.33 10.78 26.66
N ASP A 101 -13.04 9.79 27.48
CA ASP A 101 -12.11 9.91 28.62
C ASP A 101 -10.69 9.39 28.28
N LYS A 102 -10.48 8.91 27.05
CA LYS A 102 -9.17 8.41 26.60
C LYS A 102 -8.40 9.48 25.88
N HIS A 103 -7.09 9.44 26.04
CA HIS A 103 -6.16 10.29 25.31
C HIS A 103 -5.24 9.46 24.44
N ALA A 104 -4.92 9.97 23.26
CA ALA A 104 -3.96 9.38 22.34
C ALA A 104 -2.76 10.33 22.19
N TYR A 105 -1.57 9.79 22.42
CA TYR A 105 -0.32 10.48 22.18
C TYR A 105 0.38 9.79 21.01
N ILE A 106 0.59 10.53 19.94
CA ILE A 106 1.16 10.02 18.69
C ILE A 106 2.54 10.66 18.51
N VAL A 107 3.56 9.81 18.39
CA VAL A 107 4.94 10.25 18.26
C VAL A 107 5.29 10.38 16.78
N GLY A 108 5.66 11.57 16.35
CA GLY A 108 5.90 11.94 14.97
C GLY A 108 4.60 12.26 14.21
N SER A 109 4.73 12.94 13.09
CA SER A 109 3.62 13.36 12.22
C SER A 109 3.78 12.85 10.78
N GLY A 110 4.45 11.71 10.59
CA GLY A 110 4.53 11.04 9.29
C GLY A 110 3.17 10.50 8.83
N LEU A 111 3.11 10.03 7.59
CA LEU A 111 1.88 9.53 6.96
C LEU A 111 1.12 8.51 7.84
N ALA A 112 1.82 7.56 8.45
CA ALA A 112 1.20 6.54 9.30
C ALA A 112 0.58 7.14 10.58
N SER A 113 1.27 8.09 11.20
CA SER A 113 0.81 8.79 12.41
C SER A 113 -0.42 9.65 12.13
N LEU A 114 -0.39 10.40 11.03
CA LEU A 114 -1.53 11.22 10.60
C LEU A 114 -2.73 10.33 10.24
N ALA A 115 -2.49 9.23 9.53
CA ALA A 115 -3.55 8.26 9.22
C ALA A 115 -4.16 7.66 10.49
N ALA A 116 -3.33 7.29 11.48
CA ALA A 116 -3.81 6.80 12.77
C ALA A 116 -4.69 7.82 13.47
N ALA A 117 -4.28 9.10 13.51
CA ALA A 117 -5.09 10.18 14.08
C ALA A 117 -6.43 10.35 13.34
N CYS A 118 -6.40 10.31 12.00
CA CYS A 118 -7.61 10.39 11.18
C CYS A 118 -8.58 9.23 11.47
N PHE A 119 -8.08 8.00 11.63
CA PHE A 119 -8.91 6.85 11.99
C PHE A 119 -9.45 6.96 13.42
N LEU A 120 -8.67 7.49 14.38
CA LEU A 120 -9.15 7.75 15.72
C LEU A 120 -10.31 8.76 15.72
N VAL A 121 -10.21 9.83 14.92
CA VAL A 121 -11.29 10.84 14.77
C VAL A 121 -12.49 10.22 14.05
N ARG A 122 -12.27 9.63 12.89
CA ARG A 122 -13.34 9.18 11.97
C ARG A 122 -14.04 7.92 12.49
N ASP A 123 -13.26 6.89 12.78
CA ASP A 123 -13.78 5.55 13.10
C ASP A 123 -13.89 5.34 14.61
N GLY A 124 -12.89 5.77 15.36
CA GLY A 124 -12.86 5.70 16.82
C GLY A 124 -13.75 6.74 17.49
N GLN A 125 -14.17 7.78 16.76
CA GLN A 125 -14.98 8.90 17.29
C GLN A 125 -14.38 9.49 18.57
N MET A 126 -13.05 9.46 18.66
CA MET A 126 -12.31 10.09 19.75
C MET A 126 -12.37 11.61 19.60
N PRO A 127 -12.66 12.37 20.67
CA PRO A 127 -12.60 13.83 20.60
C PRO A 127 -11.21 14.30 20.15
N GLY A 128 -11.14 15.17 19.15
CA GLY A 128 -9.87 15.63 18.62
C GLY A 128 -8.98 16.27 19.69
N LYS A 129 -9.54 17.02 20.62
CA LYS A 129 -8.83 17.61 21.77
C LYS A 129 -8.10 16.58 22.66
N ASN A 130 -8.44 15.31 22.54
CA ASN A 130 -7.81 14.21 23.28
C ASN A 130 -6.72 13.51 22.46
N ILE A 131 -6.44 13.99 21.25
CA ILE A 131 -5.41 13.44 20.36
C ILE A 131 -4.28 14.45 20.26
N HIS A 132 -3.09 14.05 20.68
CA HIS A 132 -1.88 14.87 20.72
C HIS A 132 -0.83 14.29 19.81
N ILE A 133 -0.40 15.07 18.80
CA ILE A 133 0.66 14.68 17.86
C ILE A 133 1.92 15.45 18.23
N LEU A 134 2.98 14.72 18.60
CA LEU A 134 4.26 15.28 19.03
C LEU A 134 5.26 15.13 17.88
N GLU A 135 5.67 16.25 17.27
CA GLU A 135 6.55 16.28 16.11
C GLU A 135 7.84 17.04 16.42
N ALA A 136 8.97 16.41 16.15
CA ALA A 136 10.29 17.01 16.39
C ALA A 136 10.61 18.19 15.46
N MET A 137 10.04 18.17 14.25
CA MET A 137 10.23 19.21 13.24
C MET A 137 9.18 20.31 13.39
N ASP A 138 9.33 21.37 12.63
CA ASP A 138 8.38 22.48 12.50
C ASP A 138 7.31 22.22 11.43
N ILE A 139 7.37 21.08 10.73
CA ILE A 139 6.50 20.69 9.64
C ILE A 139 6.06 19.23 9.80
N ALA A 140 4.79 18.95 9.47
CA ALA A 140 4.27 17.59 9.43
C ALA A 140 4.71 16.83 8.16
N GLY A 141 4.55 15.50 8.16
CA GLY A 141 4.67 14.66 6.97
C GLY A 141 5.82 13.66 6.99
N GLY A 142 6.79 13.81 7.89
CA GLY A 142 7.94 12.92 7.96
C GLY A 142 8.67 12.82 6.62
N ALA A 143 8.82 11.61 6.04
CA ALA A 143 9.45 11.44 4.73
C ALA A 143 8.62 11.99 3.55
N CYS A 144 7.36 12.32 3.76
CA CYS A 144 6.45 12.94 2.79
C CYS A 144 6.35 14.45 2.98
N ASP A 145 7.23 15.07 3.76
CA ASP A 145 7.32 16.52 3.87
C ASP A 145 7.69 17.15 2.52
N GLY A 146 7.41 18.41 2.39
CA GLY A 146 7.74 19.18 1.21
C GLY A 146 7.41 20.65 1.43
N ILE A 147 7.93 21.50 0.57
CA ILE A 147 7.70 22.93 0.63
C ILE A 147 7.29 23.46 -0.74
N PHE A 148 6.54 24.53 -0.73
CA PHE A 148 6.38 25.41 -1.88
C PHE A 148 7.32 26.60 -1.72
N ASP A 149 8.27 26.73 -2.64
CA ASP A 149 9.17 27.87 -2.73
C ASP A 149 8.80 28.69 -3.97
N PRO A 150 8.44 29.96 -3.84
CA PRO A 150 8.03 30.79 -4.98
C PRO A 150 9.07 30.88 -6.12
N SER A 151 10.36 30.69 -5.82
CA SER A 151 11.44 30.72 -6.80
C SER A 151 11.78 29.38 -7.42
N ARG A 152 11.43 28.27 -6.75
CA ARG A 152 11.79 26.88 -7.13
C ARG A 152 10.58 26.02 -7.45
N GLY A 153 9.39 26.42 -7.05
CA GLY A 153 8.18 25.62 -7.13
C GLY A 153 8.05 24.61 -5.97
N TYR A 154 7.43 23.49 -6.25
CA TYR A 154 7.23 22.44 -5.25
C TYR A 154 8.49 21.60 -5.08
N VAL A 155 9.00 21.53 -3.86
CA VAL A 155 10.21 20.78 -3.50
C VAL A 155 9.81 19.57 -2.65
N MET A 156 10.35 18.41 -2.98
CA MET A 156 10.15 17.16 -2.25
C MET A 156 11.47 16.38 -2.11
N ARG A 157 11.53 15.47 -1.15
CA ARG A 157 12.73 14.65 -0.90
C ARG A 157 13.00 13.61 -1.99
N GLY A 158 12.02 13.26 -2.81
CA GLY A 158 12.15 12.31 -3.89
C GLY A 158 10.82 11.99 -4.54
N GLY A 159 10.84 11.28 -5.65
CA GLY A 159 9.63 10.77 -6.32
C GLY A 159 8.84 9.88 -5.36
N ARG A 160 7.52 10.00 -5.40
CA ARG A 160 6.58 9.24 -4.60
C ARG A 160 5.41 8.87 -5.51
N GLU A 161 5.62 7.84 -6.27
CA GLU A 161 4.58 7.31 -7.15
C GLU A 161 3.48 6.64 -6.33
N MET A 162 2.30 6.71 -6.86
CA MET A 162 1.09 6.14 -6.27
C MET A 162 0.57 5.02 -7.15
N GLU A 163 -0.34 4.22 -6.62
CA GLU A 163 -1.03 3.20 -7.40
C GLU A 163 -2.45 2.96 -6.89
N ASN A 164 -3.28 2.31 -7.70
CA ASN A 164 -4.71 2.18 -7.41
C ASN A 164 -5.02 1.22 -6.25
N HIS A 165 -4.07 0.35 -5.88
CA HIS A 165 -4.27 -0.68 -4.84
C HIS A 165 -3.70 -0.31 -3.47
N PHE A 166 -3.53 0.97 -3.20
CA PHE A 166 -3.29 1.46 -1.84
C PHE A 166 -4.62 1.62 -1.09
N GLU A 167 -5.35 0.50 -0.93
CA GLU A 167 -6.73 0.49 -0.49
C GLU A 167 -6.95 1.21 0.86
N CYS A 168 -6.07 0.97 1.85
CA CYS A 168 -6.17 1.65 3.15
C CYS A 168 -5.98 3.16 3.02
N LEU A 169 -5.08 3.59 2.15
CA LEU A 169 -4.82 4.99 1.88
C LEU A 169 -6.03 5.64 1.20
N TRP A 170 -6.57 5.00 0.17
CA TRP A 170 -7.72 5.51 -0.56
C TRP A 170 -9.01 5.45 0.26
N ASP A 171 -9.17 4.46 1.15
CA ASP A 171 -10.26 4.46 2.12
C ASP A 171 -10.19 5.68 3.05
N LEU A 172 -8.99 6.05 3.49
CA LEU A 172 -8.80 7.25 4.29
C LEU A 172 -9.12 8.52 3.48
N PHE A 173 -8.49 8.67 2.30
CA PHE A 173 -8.61 9.89 1.49
C PHE A 173 -9.97 10.11 0.87
N ARG A 174 -10.84 9.11 0.84
CA ARG A 174 -12.27 9.28 0.53
C ARG A 174 -12.98 10.19 1.53
N SER A 175 -12.51 10.24 2.77
CA SER A 175 -13.10 11.06 3.85
C SER A 175 -12.35 12.37 4.12
N ILE A 176 -11.18 12.58 3.54
CA ILE A 176 -10.41 13.80 3.70
C ILE A 176 -10.82 14.81 2.62
N PRO A 177 -11.33 16.00 3.00
CA PRO A 177 -11.72 17.02 2.04
C PRO A 177 -10.52 17.53 1.23
N SER A 178 -10.73 17.80 -0.04
CA SER A 178 -9.79 18.56 -0.85
C SER A 178 -9.62 19.97 -0.30
N ILE A 179 -8.40 20.49 -0.40
CA ILE A 179 -8.12 21.90 -0.05
C ILE A 179 -8.55 22.83 -1.17
N GLU A 180 -8.41 22.37 -2.41
CA GLU A 180 -8.63 23.22 -3.60
C GLU A 180 -10.06 23.21 -4.10
N THR A 181 -10.69 22.04 -4.06
CA THR A 181 -12.01 21.85 -4.67
C THR A 181 -13.07 21.59 -3.59
N PRO A 182 -13.92 22.59 -3.29
CA PRO A 182 -14.96 22.40 -2.29
C PRO A 182 -15.93 21.27 -2.65
N GLY A 183 -16.26 20.44 -1.65
CA GLY A 183 -17.27 19.37 -1.78
C GLY A 183 -16.77 18.07 -2.40
N VAL A 184 -15.47 17.95 -2.72
CA VAL A 184 -14.84 16.71 -3.17
C VAL A 184 -13.77 16.25 -2.18
N SER A 185 -13.43 14.97 -2.24
CA SER A 185 -12.36 14.40 -1.43
C SER A 185 -11.02 14.44 -2.16
N VAL A 186 -9.94 14.23 -1.42
CA VAL A 186 -8.60 14.02 -2.00
C VAL A 186 -8.59 12.81 -2.95
N LEU A 187 -9.35 11.75 -2.64
CA LEU A 187 -9.48 10.61 -3.54
C LEU A 187 -10.15 10.99 -4.85
N ASP A 188 -11.19 11.82 -4.81
CA ASP A 188 -11.87 12.29 -6.03
C ASP A 188 -10.92 13.08 -6.93
N GLU A 189 -10.14 13.99 -6.36
CA GLU A 189 -9.13 14.74 -7.12
C GLU A 189 -8.08 13.83 -7.76
N TYR A 190 -7.54 12.89 -6.98
CA TYR A 190 -6.59 11.91 -7.47
C TYR A 190 -7.17 11.07 -8.62
N TYR A 191 -8.39 10.56 -8.45
CA TYR A 191 -9.06 9.72 -9.44
C TYR A 191 -9.25 10.45 -10.77
N TRP A 192 -9.83 11.67 -10.71
CA TRP A 192 -10.11 12.43 -11.91
C TRP A 192 -8.86 12.93 -12.60
N LEU A 193 -7.87 13.41 -11.85
CA LEU A 193 -6.57 13.81 -12.41
C LEU A 193 -5.97 12.67 -13.24
N ASN A 194 -5.84 11.49 -12.66
CA ASN A 194 -5.20 10.36 -13.34
C ASN A 194 -6.07 9.72 -14.43
N LYS A 195 -7.36 10.03 -14.48
CA LYS A 195 -8.26 9.63 -15.56
C LYS A 195 -8.18 10.58 -16.74
N GLU A 196 -8.08 11.87 -16.49
CA GLU A 196 -8.05 12.92 -17.51
C GLU A 196 -6.66 13.11 -18.10
N ASP A 197 -5.63 12.96 -17.26
CA ASP A 197 -4.21 13.04 -17.64
C ASP A 197 -3.47 11.74 -17.23
N PRO A 198 -3.73 10.63 -17.94
CA PRO A 198 -3.05 9.39 -17.65
C PRO A 198 -1.55 9.48 -17.95
N ASN A 199 -0.75 8.94 -17.05
CA ASN A 199 0.69 8.91 -17.21
C ASN A 199 1.12 7.86 -18.24
N TYR A 200 1.67 8.30 -19.37
CA TYR A 200 2.20 7.46 -20.45
C TYR A 200 3.61 7.90 -20.85
N TYR A 201 4.48 8.06 -19.89
CA TYR A 201 5.85 8.43 -20.19
C TYR A 201 6.67 7.20 -20.52
N LEU A 202 7.30 7.18 -21.70
CA LEU A 202 8.33 6.20 -21.99
C LEU A 202 9.48 6.41 -21.00
N CYS A 203 9.64 5.48 -20.11
CA CYS A 203 10.72 5.47 -19.16
C CYS A 203 12.05 5.27 -19.91
N ARG A 204 12.90 6.27 -19.84
CA ARG A 204 14.23 6.18 -20.42
C ARG A 204 15.18 5.53 -19.44
N ALA A 205 15.38 4.24 -19.58
CA ALA A 205 16.38 3.54 -18.79
C ALA A 205 17.79 3.92 -19.26
N THR A 206 18.65 4.24 -18.29
CA THR A 206 20.04 4.58 -18.56
C THR A 206 21.00 3.64 -17.84
N LYS A 207 22.17 3.43 -18.42
CA LYS A 207 23.31 2.71 -17.83
C LYS A 207 24.59 3.51 -18.04
N ASP A 208 25.69 3.06 -17.46
CA ASP A 208 27.02 3.65 -17.66
C ASP A 208 27.03 5.18 -17.54
N ARG A 209 26.46 5.71 -16.46
CA ARG A 209 26.39 7.16 -16.15
C ARG A 209 25.58 7.98 -17.17
N GLY A 210 24.40 7.48 -17.51
CA GLY A 210 23.42 8.21 -18.31
C GLY A 210 23.39 7.87 -19.79
N LYS A 211 24.14 6.86 -20.23
CA LYS A 211 24.00 6.32 -21.57
C LYS A 211 22.66 5.62 -21.72
N ASP A 212 22.03 5.76 -22.87
CA ASP A 212 20.80 5.06 -23.17
C ASP A 212 21.03 3.54 -23.09
N ALA A 213 20.19 2.83 -22.36
CA ALA A 213 20.26 1.39 -22.23
C ALA A 213 19.64 0.63 -23.41
N HIS A 214 19.00 1.34 -24.34
CA HIS A 214 18.34 0.80 -25.55
C HIS A 214 17.42 -0.38 -25.25
N THR A 215 16.58 -0.25 -24.23
CA THR A 215 15.68 -1.33 -23.79
C THR A 215 14.52 -1.56 -24.73
N ASP A 216 14.12 -0.55 -25.50
CA ASP A 216 12.95 -0.56 -26.40
C ASP A 216 11.67 -1.09 -25.73
N GLY A 217 11.52 -0.85 -24.42
CA GLY A 217 10.41 -1.37 -23.63
C GLY A 217 10.43 -2.88 -23.41
N LYS A 218 11.57 -3.55 -23.65
CA LYS A 218 11.74 -5.00 -23.48
C LYS A 218 12.49 -5.30 -22.18
N PHE A 219 12.19 -6.45 -21.60
CA PHE A 219 12.88 -6.91 -20.40
C PHE A 219 14.14 -7.71 -20.64
N ASN A 220 14.32 -8.25 -21.86
CA ASN A 220 15.45 -9.07 -22.26
C ASN A 220 15.83 -10.16 -21.24
N LEU A 221 14.81 -10.70 -20.58
CA LEU A 221 14.95 -11.75 -19.58
C LEU A 221 15.02 -13.09 -20.30
N SER A 222 16.05 -13.88 -19.98
CA SER A 222 16.22 -15.24 -20.53
C SER A 222 15.15 -16.20 -19.98
N GLN A 223 15.00 -17.36 -20.64
CA GLN A 223 14.13 -18.40 -20.12
C GLN A 223 14.58 -18.88 -18.73
N LYS A 224 15.89 -18.96 -18.50
CA LYS A 224 16.47 -19.32 -17.21
C LYS A 224 16.13 -18.27 -16.17
N GLY A 225 16.35 -16.97 -16.45
CA GLY A 225 15.99 -15.88 -15.56
C GLY A 225 14.49 -15.86 -15.21
N CYS A 226 13.62 -16.15 -16.19
CA CYS A 226 12.20 -16.33 -15.93
C CYS A 226 11.92 -17.46 -14.93
N MET A 227 12.62 -18.60 -15.07
CA MET A 227 12.46 -19.73 -14.16
C MET A 227 12.98 -19.43 -12.75
N GLU A 228 14.04 -18.65 -12.61
CA GLU A 228 14.56 -18.22 -11.32
C GLU A 228 13.60 -17.29 -10.60
N ILE A 229 12.99 -16.35 -11.30
CA ILE A 229 11.91 -15.50 -10.74
C ILE A 229 10.72 -16.37 -10.29
N MET A 230 10.32 -17.34 -11.10
CA MET A 230 9.24 -18.27 -10.71
C MET A 230 9.64 -19.12 -9.49
N LYS A 231 10.88 -19.57 -9.41
CA LYS A 231 11.40 -20.30 -8.26
C LYS A 231 11.34 -19.44 -6.99
N LEU A 232 11.81 -18.18 -7.06
CA LEU A 232 11.71 -17.25 -5.94
C LEU A 232 10.26 -17.10 -5.47
N PHE A 233 9.34 -16.89 -6.40
CA PHE A 233 7.92 -16.73 -6.11
C PHE A 233 7.31 -17.93 -5.38
N MET A 234 7.77 -19.15 -5.72
CA MET A 234 7.29 -20.41 -5.15
C MET A 234 8.05 -20.87 -3.90
N THR A 235 9.22 -20.28 -3.60
CA THR A 235 10.01 -20.62 -2.41
C THR A 235 9.26 -20.18 -1.16
N LYS A 236 9.32 -20.97 -0.08
CA LYS A 236 8.72 -20.59 1.19
C LYS A 236 9.43 -19.40 1.81
N ASP A 237 8.71 -18.59 2.57
CA ASP A 237 9.26 -17.41 3.21
C ASP A 237 10.39 -17.76 4.18
N GLU A 238 10.23 -18.86 4.94
CA GLU A 238 11.22 -19.34 5.90
C GLU A 238 12.56 -19.69 5.25
N ASP A 239 12.53 -20.18 3.99
CA ASP A 239 13.72 -20.56 3.24
C ASP A 239 14.49 -19.33 2.69
N LEU A 240 13.93 -18.13 2.86
CA LEU A 240 14.47 -16.87 2.35
C LEU A 240 14.93 -15.88 3.44
N TYR A 241 14.75 -16.20 4.73
CA TYR A 241 15.03 -15.26 5.82
C TYR A 241 16.48 -14.74 5.83
N ASP A 242 17.43 -15.60 5.53
CA ASP A 242 18.85 -15.29 5.54
C ASP A 242 19.45 -15.16 4.12
N LYS A 243 18.61 -15.01 3.09
CA LYS A 243 19.06 -14.94 1.71
C LYS A 243 19.00 -13.52 1.17
N THR A 244 20.04 -13.17 0.42
CA THR A 244 20.07 -11.97 -0.42
C THR A 244 19.51 -12.26 -1.82
N ILE A 245 19.26 -11.23 -2.58
CA ILE A 245 18.81 -11.35 -3.98
C ILE A 245 19.90 -12.05 -4.81
N GLU A 246 21.18 -11.78 -4.56
CA GLU A 246 22.31 -12.41 -5.24
C GLU A 246 22.50 -13.89 -4.88
N ASP A 247 21.91 -14.37 -3.77
CA ASP A 247 21.92 -15.79 -3.42
C ASP A 247 20.88 -16.61 -4.19
N VAL A 248 19.94 -15.96 -4.84
CA VAL A 248 18.79 -16.63 -5.48
C VAL A 248 18.70 -16.42 -6.98
N PHE A 249 19.47 -15.48 -7.53
CA PHE A 249 19.51 -15.18 -8.95
C PHE A 249 20.93 -15.30 -9.49
N ASP A 250 21.03 -15.73 -10.73
CA ASP A 250 22.27 -15.74 -11.49
C ASP A 250 22.42 -14.43 -12.31
N ASP A 251 23.62 -14.23 -12.88
CA ASP A 251 23.98 -13.05 -13.68
C ASP A 251 22.99 -12.75 -14.81
N GLU A 252 22.34 -13.78 -15.36
CA GLU A 252 21.33 -13.59 -16.42
C GLU A 252 20.14 -12.73 -16.02
N VAL A 253 19.76 -12.73 -14.73
CA VAL A 253 18.72 -11.84 -14.21
C VAL A 253 19.28 -10.44 -14.06
N PHE A 254 20.49 -10.31 -13.50
CA PHE A 254 21.12 -9.01 -13.22
C PHE A 254 21.51 -8.27 -14.50
N ASP A 255 21.87 -8.97 -15.57
CA ASP A 255 22.20 -8.40 -16.88
C ASP A 255 20.95 -8.04 -17.71
N SER A 256 19.78 -8.44 -17.25
CA SER A 256 18.52 -8.16 -17.95
C SER A 256 18.06 -6.70 -17.77
N THR A 257 17.34 -6.19 -18.76
CA THR A 257 16.67 -4.89 -18.63
C THR A 257 15.49 -4.95 -17.66
N PHE A 258 14.96 -6.15 -17.38
CA PHE A 258 14.00 -6.35 -16.30
C PHE A 258 14.58 -5.91 -14.94
N TRP A 259 15.80 -6.38 -14.60
CA TRP A 259 16.46 -6.00 -13.35
C TRP A 259 16.73 -4.51 -13.30
N LEU A 260 17.16 -3.90 -14.41
CA LEU A 260 17.38 -2.46 -14.49
C LEU A 260 16.11 -1.67 -14.17
N TYR A 261 14.96 -2.03 -14.71
CA TYR A 261 13.69 -1.40 -14.39
C TYR A 261 13.27 -1.66 -12.95
N TRP A 262 13.34 -2.92 -12.52
CA TRP A 262 12.89 -3.34 -11.19
C TRP A 262 13.67 -2.64 -10.08
N ARG A 263 15.00 -2.69 -10.15
CA ARG A 263 15.86 -2.03 -9.16
C ARG A 263 15.69 -0.51 -9.14
N THR A 264 15.47 0.11 -10.28
CA THR A 264 15.26 1.56 -10.38
C THR A 264 13.91 1.96 -9.79
N MET A 265 12.85 1.21 -10.10
CA MET A 265 11.50 1.48 -9.63
C MET A 265 11.37 1.31 -8.13
N PHE A 266 11.90 0.22 -7.60
CA PHE A 266 11.70 -0.19 -6.20
C PHE A 266 12.93 -0.01 -5.32
N ALA A 267 14.00 0.61 -5.85
CA ALA A 267 15.26 0.88 -5.14
C ALA A 267 15.92 -0.38 -4.57
N PHE A 268 15.86 -1.51 -5.29
CA PHE A 268 16.56 -2.73 -4.90
C PHE A 268 18.02 -2.71 -5.30
N GLU A 269 18.84 -3.36 -4.47
CA GLU A 269 20.23 -3.72 -4.74
C GLU A 269 20.41 -5.22 -4.57
N ASN A 270 21.46 -5.80 -5.17
CA ASN A 270 21.66 -7.25 -5.19
C ASN A 270 21.80 -7.86 -3.78
N TRP A 271 22.33 -7.10 -2.84
CA TRP A 271 22.52 -7.50 -1.44
C TRP A 271 21.28 -7.35 -0.55
N HIS A 272 20.17 -6.83 -1.07
CA HIS A 272 18.93 -6.74 -0.33
C HIS A 272 18.28 -8.12 -0.13
N SER A 273 17.33 -8.19 0.80
CA SER A 273 16.65 -9.43 1.15
C SER A 273 15.87 -10.03 -0.04
N ALA A 274 16.11 -11.31 -0.31
CA ALA A 274 15.35 -12.07 -1.29
C ALA A 274 13.88 -12.23 -0.89
N LEU A 275 13.59 -12.32 0.41
CA LEU A 275 12.22 -12.35 0.92
C LEU A 275 11.48 -11.05 0.61
N GLU A 276 12.12 -9.92 0.87
CA GLU A 276 11.52 -8.62 0.57
C GLU A 276 11.22 -8.48 -0.93
N MET A 277 12.15 -8.86 -1.79
CA MET A 277 11.93 -8.87 -3.23
C MET A 277 10.75 -9.78 -3.63
N LYS A 278 10.62 -10.97 -3.02
CA LYS A 278 9.48 -11.86 -3.25
C LYS A 278 8.16 -11.20 -2.86
N LEU A 279 8.10 -10.52 -1.71
CA LEU A 279 6.90 -9.82 -1.24
C LEU A 279 6.54 -8.67 -2.18
N TYR A 280 7.53 -7.96 -2.71
CA TYR A 280 7.30 -6.94 -3.75
C TYR A 280 6.78 -7.55 -5.05
N PHE A 281 7.29 -8.68 -5.49
CA PHE A 281 6.72 -9.39 -6.64
C PHE A 281 5.25 -9.75 -6.41
N GLN A 282 4.92 -10.29 -5.26
CA GLN A 282 3.55 -10.64 -4.92
C GLN A 282 2.64 -9.42 -4.91
N ARG A 283 3.14 -8.30 -4.40
CA ARG A 283 2.39 -7.05 -4.27
C ARG A 283 2.23 -6.33 -5.61
N PHE A 284 3.25 -6.33 -6.46
CA PHE A 284 3.30 -5.50 -7.66
C PHE A 284 3.33 -6.28 -8.99
N ILE A 285 3.03 -7.58 -8.97
CA ILE A 285 3.07 -8.41 -10.19
C ILE A 285 2.16 -7.87 -11.31
N HIS A 286 1.06 -7.24 -10.96
CA HIS A 286 0.12 -6.64 -11.91
C HIS A 286 0.66 -5.37 -12.58
N HIS A 287 1.74 -4.79 -12.07
CA HIS A 287 2.39 -3.62 -12.63
C HIS A 287 3.58 -3.93 -13.55
N ILE A 288 4.01 -5.18 -13.63
CA ILE A 288 5.23 -5.56 -14.38
C ILE A 288 5.15 -5.06 -15.83
N SER A 289 4.00 -5.20 -16.49
CA SER A 289 3.84 -4.75 -17.88
C SER A 289 3.95 -3.24 -18.07
N GLY A 290 3.72 -2.46 -17.02
CA GLY A 290 3.77 -1.00 -17.04
C GLY A 290 5.10 -0.41 -16.54
N LEU A 291 6.10 -1.25 -16.21
CA LEU A 291 7.41 -0.76 -15.77
C LEU A 291 8.16 0.06 -16.85
N PRO A 292 8.13 -0.33 -18.15
CA PRO A 292 8.88 0.39 -19.16
C PRO A 292 8.34 1.78 -19.50
N ASP A 293 7.05 2.04 -19.28
CA ASP A 293 6.36 3.29 -19.65
C ASP A 293 5.68 3.99 -18.50
N PHE A 294 5.86 3.50 -17.28
CA PHE A 294 5.20 3.98 -16.05
C PHE A 294 3.66 4.01 -16.09
N SER A 295 3.02 3.35 -17.05
CA SER A 295 1.56 3.36 -17.19
C SER A 295 0.82 2.82 -15.96
N ALA A 296 1.49 1.97 -15.18
CA ALA A 296 0.96 1.45 -13.93
C ALA A 296 0.97 2.47 -12.78
N LEU A 297 1.83 3.48 -12.84
CA LEU A 297 2.01 4.46 -11.79
C LEU A 297 1.06 5.64 -11.95
N LYS A 298 0.72 6.22 -10.81
CA LYS A 298 -0.16 7.37 -10.69
C LYS A 298 0.55 8.46 -9.88
N PHE A 299 0.12 9.68 -10.09
CA PHE A 299 0.72 10.83 -9.44
C PHE A 299 -0.35 11.69 -8.77
N THR A 300 0.06 12.43 -7.77
CA THR A 300 -0.70 13.53 -7.18
C THR A 300 -0.48 14.80 -7.99
N LYS A 301 -1.37 15.78 -7.87
CA LYS A 301 -1.31 17.05 -8.60
C LYS A 301 -0.05 17.85 -8.26
N TYR A 302 0.32 17.85 -7.00
CA TYR A 302 1.51 18.50 -6.46
C TYR A 302 2.42 17.45 -5.81
N ASN A 303 3.38 17.89 -4.99
CA ASN A 303 4.13 16.97 -4.12
C ASN A 303 3.19 16.33 -3.08
N GLN A 304 3.65 15.29 -2.40
CA GLN A 304 2.82 14.58 -1.42
C GLN A 304 2.47 15.40 -0.19
N TYR A 305 3.31 16.39 0.14
CA TYR A 305 2.98 17.27 1.25
C TYR A 305 1.70 18.06 0.96
N GLU A 306 1.67 18.77 -0.16
CA GLU A 306 0.53 19.62 -0.55
C GLU A 306 -0.71 18.79 -0.88
N SER A 307 -0.52 17.62 -1.52
CA SER A 307 -1.64 16.84 -2.00
C SER A 307 -2.23 15.88 -0.97
N LEU A 308 -1.45 15.43 0.01
CA LEU A 308 -1.86 14.39 0.97
C LEU A 308 -1.69 14.84 2.42
N ILE A 309 -0.50 15.30 2.81
CA ILE A 309 -0.17 15.60 4.21
C ILE A 309 -0.96 16.80 4.71
N LEU A 310 -0.90 17.91 3.98
CA LEU A 310 -1.57 19.15 4.35
C LEU A 310 -3.10 18.99 4.45
N PRO A 311 -3.79 18.30 3.53
CA PRO A 311 -5.20 17.97 3.70
C PRO A 311 -5.52 17.19 4.97
N MET A 312 -4.71 16.17 5.32
CA MET A 312 -4.89 15.43 6.56
C MET A 312 -4.67 16.30 7.80
N GLN A 313 -3.62 17.13 7.79
CA GLN A 313 -3.35 18.05 8.87
C GLN A 313 -4.53 19.00 9.07
N LYS A 314 -5.03 19.62 8.01
CA LYS A 314 -6.20 20.53 8.10
C LYS A 314 -7.47 19.83 8.57
N TYR A 315 -7.69 18.60 8.12
CA TYR A 315 -8.81 17.80 8.61
C TYR A 315 -8.72 17.53 10.11
N LEU A 316 -7.52 17.19 10.61
CA LEU A 316 -7.27 16.92 12.02
C LEU A 316 -7.37 18.19 12.87
N GLU A 317 -6.81 19.31 12.41
CA GLU A 317 -6.92 20.61 13.05
C GLU A 317 -8.39 21.05 13.18
N ALA A 318 -9.17 20.87 12.11
CA ALA A 318 -10.60 21.16 12.13
C ALA A 318 -11.39 20.26 13.10
N ALA A 319 -10.92 19.04 13.35
CA ALA A 319 -11.46 18.14 14.36
C ALA A 319 -10.99 18.47 15.80
N GLY A 320 -10.07 19.42 15.96
CA GLY A 320 -9.54 19.86 17.25
C GLY A 320 -8.34 19.04 17.73
N VAL A 321 -7.66 18.31 16.86
CA VAL A 321 -6.42 17.59 17.19
C VAL A 321 -5.31 18.58 17.47
N GLU A 322 -4.53 18.32 18.53
CA GLU A 322 -3.42 19.17 18.95
C GLU A 322 -2.12 18.71 18.29
N PHE A 323 -1.48 19.63 17.52
CA PHE A 323 -0.14 19.44 16.98
C PHE A 323 0.86 20.20 17.84
N GLN A 324 1.85 19.49 18.36
CA GLN A 324 2.98 20.06 19.10
C GLN A 324 4.25 19.86 18.28
N PHE A 325 4.54 20.85 17.44
CA PHE A 325 5.77 20.90 16.66
C PHE A 325 6.98 21.26 17.53
N ASN A 326 8.19 21.07 17.00
CA ASN A 326 9.46 21.31 17.70
C ASN A 326 9.55 20.55 19.04
N THR A 327 8.88 19.42 19.12
CA THR A 327 8.73 18.59 20.33
C THR A 327 9.28 17.19 20.07
N GLU A 328 10.54 16.98 20.45
CA GLU A 328 11.23 15.71 20.31
C GLU A 328 10.88 14.78 21.48
N VAL A 329 10.25 13.65 21.22
CA VAL A 329 10.04 12.61 22.23
C VAL A 329 11.34 11.85 22.45
N THR A 330 11.89 11.92 23.65
CA THR A 330 13.17 11.28 24.01
C THR A 330 12.96 9.93 24.66
N HIS A 331 11.93 9.78 25.50
CA HIS A 331 11.65 8.52 26.20
C HIS A 331 10.14 8.31 26.38
N VAL A 332 9.77 7.02 26.45
CA VAL A 332 8.46 6.60 26.96
C VAL A 332 8.70 5.79 28.22
N LEU A 333 8.18 6.27 29.33
CA LEU A 333 8.31 5.62 30.63
C LEU A 333 7.22 4.57 30.80
N PHE A 334 7.64 3.37 31.20
CA PHE A 334 6.73 2.23 31.37
C PHE A 334 6.73 1.74 32.82
N GLU A 335 5.57 1.30 33.27
CA GLU A 335 5.39 0.51 34.47
C GLU A 335 4.95 -0.91 34.10
N PHE A 336 5.22 -1.85 34.99
CA PHE A 336 4.83 -3.24 34.81
C PHE A 336 3.80 -3.65 35.86
N GLU A 337 2.66 -4.15 35.39
CA GLU A 337 1.64 -4.81 36.23
C GLU A 337 1.61 -6.30 35.86
N GLY A 338 2.40 -7.09 36.57
CA GLY A 338 2.66 -8.48 36.18
C GLY A 338 3.39 -8.55 34.84
N ILE A 339 2.79 -9.20 33.83
CA ILE A 339 3.34 -9.27 32.46
C ILE A 339 2.92 -8.08 31.58
N LYS A 340 2.03 -7.23 32.08
CA LYS A 340 1.53 -6.08 31.33
C LYS A 340 2.52 -4.94 31.38
N LYS A 341 2.89 -4.40 30.21
CA LYS A 341 3.70 -3.19 30.08
C LYS A 341 2.77 -2.01 29.81
N ILE A 342 2.78 -1.01 30.66
CA ILE A 342 1.88 0.14 30.60
C ILE A 342 2.72 1.40 30.41
N ALA A 343 2.48 2.15 29.34
CA ALA A 343 3.08 3.46 29.14
C ALA A 343 2.43 4.46 30.11
N LYS A 344 3.24 5.14 30.90
CA LYS A 344 2.79 6.07 31.96
C LYS A 344 3.10 7.52 31.66
N ALA A 345 4.22 7.79 31.01
CA ALA A 345 4.62 9.14 30.69
C ALA A 345 5.48 9.19 29.43
N ILE A 346 5.53 10.33 28.81
CA ILE A 346 6.36 10.66 27.68
C ILE A 346 7.28 11.81 28.10
N GLU A 347 8.57 11.63 27.92
CA GLU A 347 9.56 12.70 28.11
C GLU A 347 9.84 13.37 26.78
N CYS A 348 9.74 14.68 26.76
CA CYS A 348 9.93 15.48 25.56
C CYS A 348 10.99 16.56 25.79
N LYS A 349 11.74 16.82 24.70
CA LYS A 349 12.58 18.01 24.59
C LYS A 349 11.89 19.00 23.66
N VAL A 350 11.49 20.12 24.20
CA VAL A 350 10.84 21.19 23.42
C VAL A 350 11.90 22.20 23.00
N ASN A 351 12.08 22.36 21.72
CA ASN A 351 12.97 23.37 21.16
C ASN A 351 12.13 24.66 20.95
N CYS A 352 12.28 25.61 21.85
CA CYS A 352 11.73 26.95 21.62
C CYS A 352 12.55 27.62 20.48
N VAL A 353 11.91 27.87 19.36
CA VAL A 353 12.48 28.65 18.25
C VAL A 353 12.42 30.13 18.58
#